data_8d56d0e3f95c4daf3b92f6e94e7fc9ee
#
_entry.id   8d56d0e3f95c4daf3b92f6e94e7fc9ee
#
_cell.length_a   1.000
_cell.length_b   1.000
_cell.length_c   1.000
_cell.angle_alpha   90.00
_cell.angle_beta   90.00
_cell.angle_gamma   90.00
#
_symmetry.space_group_name_H-M   'P 1'
#
loop_
_entity.id
_entity.type
_entity.pdbx_description
1 polymer ?
#
loop_
_entity_poly.entity_id
_entity_poly.type
_entity_poly.pdbx_seq_one_letter_code
_entity_poly.pdbx_strand_id
1 'polypeptide(L)'
;MLRLFFTILVILLTLPSMGRGICDSDAVENNFKAGDVVMPLTLIGAGTLGFVEPLKNARYEVRDYLNEWRGDHRVTVDDYLQYVPLASIYGLSLLGAEAKHGYIDRTLEFATAYIALGAIVNSIKYTVREPRPDGSANNSFPSGHTATTFMGAELVRIEYGEDSPWYSVGAYTAAITVGALRVYNNRHWFTDIFAGAGVGILSARIGYWMLPYTRRLMHKITGCDAFIYPSMDSQGASLGLSLRF
;
A
#
# COMPACT_ATOMS: atom_id res chain seq x y z
N MET A 1 1.49 -14.96 -6.44
CA MET A 1 1.35 -13.84 -5.50
C MET A 1 1.69 -14.25 -4.05
N LEU A 2 1.08 -15.28 -3.49
CA LEU A 2 1.34 -15.70 -2.10
C LEU A 2 2.81 -16.07 -1.81
N ARG A 3 3.48 -16.78 -2.75
CA ARG A 3 4.92 -17.12 -2.61
C ARG A 3 5.81 -15.88 -2.63
N LEU A 4 5.52 -14.91 -3.49
CA LEU A 4 6.26 -13.65 -3.56
C LEU A 4 6.05 -12.84 -2.27
N PHE A 5 4.82 -12.83 -1.73
CA PHE A 5 4.50 -12.21 -0.44
C PHE A 5 5.31 -12.82 0.70
N PHE A 6 5.34 -14.17 0.82
CA PHE A 6 6.14 -14.85 1.85
C PHE A 6 7.64 -14.62 1.66
N THR A 7 8.14 -14.60 0.42
CA THR A 7 9.56 -14.33 0.16
C THR A 7 9.93 -12.89 0.53
N ILE A 8 9.10 -11.92 0.17
CA ILE A 8 9.29 -10.51 0.55
C ILE A 8 9.19 -10.35 2.07
N LEU A 9 8.20 -10.98 2.72
CA LEU A 9 8.04 -10.95 4.17
C LEU A 9 9.25 -11.55 4.90
N VAL A 10 9.81 -12.67 4.42
CA VAL A 10 11.02 -13.29 4.97
C VAL A 10 12.24 -12.39 4.75
N ILE A 11 12.40 -11.82 3.55
CA ILE A 11 13.48 -10.87 3.26
C ILE A 11 13.37 -9.64 4.14
N LEU A 12 12.16 -9.10 4.33
CA LEU A 12 11.90 -7.93 5.17
C LEU A 12 12.18 -8.20 6.65
N LEU A 13 11.97 -9.42 7.13
CA LEU A 13 12.30 -9.83 8.49
C LEU A 13 13.81 -10.00 8.70
N THR A 14 14.61 -10.00 7.62
CA THR A 14 16.08 -10.19 7.67
C THR A 14 16.88 -8.92 7.35
N LEU A 15 16.24 -7.76 7.10
CA LEU A 15 16.94 -6.51 6.81
C LEU A 15 17.41 -5.78 8.08
N PRO A 16 18.57 -5.09 8.04
CA PRO A 16 19.13 -4.40 9.19
C PRO A 16 18.28 -3.20 9.61
N SER A 17 17.97 -3.10 10.90
CA SER A 17 17.37 -1.91 11.49
C SER A 17 18.46 -0.96 11.95
N MET A 18 18.71 0.14 11.26
CA MET A 18 19.45 1.26 11.83
C MET A 18 18.56 1.99 12.86
N GLY A 19 18.94 1.82 14.10
CA GLY A 19 18.73 2.63 15.26
C GLY A 19 17.42 3.37 15.51
N ARG A 20 16.56 2.75 16.26
CA ARG A 20 15.87 3.25 17.47
C ARG A 20 15.45 2.02 18.25
N GLY A 21 15.68 2.03 19.56
CA GLY A 21 15.42 0.88 20.43
C GLY A 21 14.00 0.32 20.20
N ILE A 22 13.95 -0.97 19.95
CA ILE A 22 12.75 -1.76 19.59
C ILE A 22 11.74 -1.81 20.75
N CYS A 23 12.05 -1.24 21.87
CA CYS A 23 11.24 -1.22 23.09
C CYS A 23 11.10 0.18 23.65
N ASP A 24 10.37 1.06 22.95
CA ASP A 24 9.65 2.10 23.64
C ASP A 24 8.25 1.56 23.95
N SER A 25 8.05 1.28 25.25
CA SER A 25 6.78 0.79 25.79
C SER A 25 5.69 1.87 25.82
N ASP A 26 5.96 3.01 25.20
CA ASP A 26 4.97 4.06 25.05
C ASP A 26 3.86 3.53 24.15
N ALA A 27 2.66 3.47 24.74
CA ALA A 27 1.48 2.99 24.06
C ALA A 27 1.36 3.68 22.70
N VAL A 28 1.51 2.93 21.61
CA VAL A 28 1.23 3.43 20.27
C VAL A 28 -0.26 3.76 20.23
N GLU A 29 -0.61 4.97 20.61
CA GLU A 29 -1.97 5.48 20.50
C GLU A 29 -2.22 5.91 19.06
N ASN A 30 -2.59 4.95 18.23
CA ASN A 30 -3.06 5.24 16.88
C ASN A 30 -4.55 5.59 16.95
N ASN A 31 -4.84 6.85 17.26
CA ASN A 31 -6.21 7.31 17.41
C ASN A 31 -6.90 7.39 16.04
N PHE A 32 -8.01 6.67 15.92
CA PHE A 32 -8.94 6.83 14.81
C PHE A 32 -9.47 8.27 14.77
N LYS A 33 -9.28 8.93 13.62
CA LYS A 33 -9.89 10.23 13.34
C LYS A 33 -10.91 10.07 12.21
N ALA A 34 -12.14 10.49 12.44
CA ALA A 34 -13.19 10.41 11.42
C ALA A 34 -12.78 11.09 10.09
N GLY A 35 -11.97 12.15 10.15
CA GLY A 35 -11.41 12.81 8.97
C GLY A 35 -10.53 11.90 8.10
N ASP A 36 -9.89 10.88 8.68
CA ASP A 36 -9.00 9.97 7.95
C ASP A 36 -9.77 9.04 6.98
N VAL A 37 -11.08 8.85 7.16
CA VAL A 37 -11.91 8.03 6.27
C VAL A 37 -12.63 8.83 5.19
N VAL A 38 -12.73 10.15 5.32
CA VAL A 38 -13.48 10.99 4.38
C VAL A 38 -12.89 10.91 2.97
N MET A 39 -11.58 11.12 2.83
CA MET A 39 -10.92 11.07 1.52
C MET A 39 -11.05 9.68 0.85
N PRO A 40 -10.68 8.55 1.50
CA PRO A 40 -10.81 7.25 0.87
C PRO A 40 -12.26 6.89 0.53
N LEU A 41 -13.24 7.21 1.37
CA LEU A 41 -14.65 6.96 1.07
C LEU A 41 -15.16 7.83 -0.08
N THR A 42 -14.72 9.09 -0.18
CA THR A 42 -15.04 9.96 -1.31
C THR A 42 -14.50 9.40 -2.62
N LEU A 43 -13.25 8.88 -2.62
CA LEU A 43 -12.65 8.25 -3.80
C LEU A 43 -13.38 6.97 -4.19
N ILE A 44 -13.74 6.12 -3.23
CA ILE A 44 -14.55 4.92 -3.49
C ILE A 44 -15.91 5.32 -4.08
N GLY A 45 -16.57 6.30 -3.48
CA GLY A 45 -17.83 6.84 -3.98
C GLY A 45 -17.72 7.38 -5.42
N ALA A 46 -16.69 8.19 -5.69
CA ALA A 46 -16.42 8.70 -7.04
C ALA A 46 -16.20 7.57 -8.05
N GLY A 47 -15.47 6.51 -7.65
CA GLY A 47 -15.28 5.33 -8.49
C GLY A 47 -16.59 4.58 -8.79
N THR A 48 -17.47 4.45 -7.81
CA THR A 48 -18.78 3.78 -7.99
C THR A 48 -19.74 4.54 -8.88
N LEU A 49 -19.61 5.87 -8.98
CA LEU A 49 -20.41 6.66 -9.92
C LEU A 49 -20.15 6.29 -11.39
N GLY A 50 -19.05 5.58 -11.68
CA GLY A 50 -18.79 5.01 -13.01
C GLY A 50 -19.82 4.00 -13.50
N PHE A 51 -20.69 3.48 -12.64
CA PHE A 51 -21.77 2.58 -13.02
C PHE A 51 -23.07 3.32 -13.39
N VAL A 52 -23.13 4.63 -13.20
CA VAL A 52 -24.32 5.46 -13.40
C VAL A 52 -24.07 6.47 -14.53
N GLU A 53 -25.09 6.72 -15.35
CA GLU A 53 -25.06 7.76 -16.37
C GLU A 53 -25.02 9.17 -15.71
N PRO A 54 -24.25 10.15 -16.26
CA PRO A 54 -23.53 10.11 -17.54
C PRO A 54 -22.09 9.53 -17.48
N LEU A 55 -21.54 9.23 -16.27
CA LEU A 55 -20.16 8.80 -16.12
C LEU A 55 -19.89 7.44 -16.79
N LYS A 56 -20.91 6.61 -16.90
CA LYS A 56 -20.79 5.35 -17.63
C LYS A 56 -20.46 5.60 -19.11
N ASN A 57 -21.11 6.56 -19.77
CA ASN A 57 -20.81 6.94 -21.15
C ASN A 57 -19.41 7.56 -21.27
N ALA A 58 -19.07 8.46 -20.35
CA ALA A 58 -17.74 9.07 -20.31
C ALA A 58 -16.60 8.03 -20.21
N ARG A 59 -16.81 6.89 -19.55
CA ARG A 59 -15.82 5.80 -19.49
C ARG A 59 -15.52 5.25 -20.88
N TYR A 60 -16.53 5.06 -21.71
CA TYR A 60 -16.37 4.56 -23.08
C TYR A 60 -15.69 5.60 -23.98
N GLU A 61 -16.09 6.87 -23.88
CA GLU A 61 -15.45 7.96 -24.62
C GLU A 61 -13.96 8.08 -24.32
N VAL A 62 -13.60 8.08 -23.03
CA VAL A 62 -12.17 8.11 -22.61
C VAL A 62 -11.41 6.90 -23.12
N ARG A 63 -11.99 5.70 -23.03
CA ARG A 63 -11.36 4.47 -23.56
C ARG A 63 -11.11 4.59 -25.08
N ASP A 64 -12.13 5.01 -25.83
CA ASP A 64 -12.08 5.05 -27.28
C ASP A 64 -11.05 6.09 -27.75
N TYR A 65 -11.06 7.28 -27.15
CA TYR A 65 -10.06 8.33 -27.37
C TYR A 65 -8.62 7.83 -27.09
N LEU A 66 -8.42 7.20 -25.95
CA LEU A 66 -7.08 6.69 -25.58
C LEU A 66 -6.64 5.54 -26.47
N ASN A 67 -7.54 4.66 -26.91
CA ASN A 67 -7.20 3.57 -27.82
C ASN A 67 -6.83 4.10 -29.21
N GLU A 68 -7.52 5.13 -29.71
CA GLU A 68 -7.19 5.78 -30.97
C GLU A 68 -5.80 6.45 -30.89
N TRP A 69 -5.55 7.20 -29.82
CA TRP A 69 -4.28 7.91 -29.63
C TRP A 69 -3.09 6.96 -29.40
N ARG A 70 -3.27 5.91 -28.64
CA ARG A 70 -2.24 4.96 -28.26
C ARG A 70 -1.87 3.99 -29.39
N GLY A 71 -2.83 3.57 -30.22
CA GLY A 71 -2.68 2.44 -31.14
C GLY A 71 -2.31 1.16 -30.39
N ASP A 72 -1.31 0.43 -30.88
CA ASP A 72 -0.83 -0.83 -30.29
C ASP A 72 0.24 -0.64 -29.21
N HIS A 73 0.65 0.59 -28.93
CA HIS A 73 1.68 0.86 -27.92
C HIS A 73 1.17 0.52 -26.52
N ARG A 74 1.99 -0.19 -25.74
CA ARG A 74 1.74 -0.51 -24.32
C ARG A 74 2.97 -0.20 -23.50
N VAL A 75 2.74 0.28 -22.28
CA VAL A 75 3.78 0.62 -21.32
C VAL A 75 3.63 -0.31 -20.12
N THR A 76 4.58 -1.23 -19.93
CA THR A 76 4.49 -2.28 -18.88
C THR A 76 5.20 -1.90 -17.58
N VAL A 77 5.73 -0.68 -17.48
CA VAL A 77 6.44 -0.20 -16.28
C VAL A 77 5.53 -0.18 -15.04
N ASP A 78 4.23 -0.06 -15.21
CA ASP A 78 3.23 -0.08 -14.14
C ASP A 78 3.21 -1.40 -13.36
N ASP A 79 3.58 -2.53 -14.00
CA ASP A 79 3.68 -3.82 -13.34
C ASP A 79 4.80 -3.87 -12.28
N TYR A 80 5.85 -3.07 -12.45
CA TYR A 80 6.97 -2.93 -11.51
C TYR A 80 6.81 -1.71 -10.59
N LEU A 81 6.40 -0.58 -11.16
CA LEU A 81 6.25 0.69 -10.44
C LEU A 81 5.27 0.59 -9.26
N GLN A 82 4.28 -0.32 -9.35
CA GLN A 82 3.34 -0.56 -8.27
C GLN A 82 4.00 -0.99 -6.95
N TYR A 83 5.20 -1.54 -6.98
CA TYR A 83 5.92 -1.99 -5.78
C TYR A 83 6.88 -0.94 -5.22
N VAL A 84 7.14 0.15 -5.95
CA VAL A 84 8.10 1.16 -5.53
C VAL A 84 7.70 1.81 -4.20
N PRO A 85 6.45 2.28 -3.97
CA PRO A 85 6.08 2.83 -2.68
C PRO A 85 6.17 1.80 -1.54
N LEU A 86 5.88 0.53 -1.80
CA LEU A 86 6.01 -0.54 -0.80
C LEU A 86 7.48 -0.77 -0.42
N ALA A 87 8.37 -0.81 -1.41
CA ALA A 87 9.81 -0.93 -1.17
C ALA A 87 10.35 0.30 -0.42
N SER A 88 9.78 1.48 -0.67
CA SER A 88 10.18 2.74 -0.01
C SER A 88 9.90 2.73 1.50
N ILE A 89 8.91 1.94 1.98
CA ILE A 89 8.61 1.81 3.42
C ILE A 89 9.85 1.40 4.22
N TYR A 90 10.73 0.61 3.61
CA TYR A 90 11.97 0.14 4.24
C TYR A 90 13.21 0.81 3.65
N GLY A 91 13.20 1.07 2.34
CA GLY A 91 14.33 1.64 1.64
C GLY A 91 14.72 3.04 2.11
N LEU A 92 13.74 3.87 2.47
CA LEU A 92 13.99 5.24 2.96
C LEU A 92 14.79 5.23 4.27
N SER A 93 14.49 4.30 5.19
CA SER A 93 15.29 4.17 6.42
C SER A 93 16.74 3.76 6.14
N LEU A 94 16.99 2.95 5.12
CA LEU A 94 18.36 2.59 4.71
C LEU A 94 19.13 3.80 4.14
N LEU A 95 18.41 4.79 3.64
CA LEU A 95 18.96 6.06 3.14
C LEU A 95 19.03 7.15 4.22
N GLY A 96 18.68 6.83 5.48
CA GLY A 96 18.82 7.73 6.61
C GLY A 96 17.55 8.52 6.97
N ALA A 97 16.41 8.25 6.32
CA ALA A 97 15.14 8.87 6.68
C ALA A 97 14.61 8.32 8.01
N GLU A 98 14.06 9.20 8.85
CA GLU A 98 13.48 8.82 10.14
C GLU A 98 12.02 8.39 10.01
N ALA A 99 11.76 7.10 10.24
CA ALA A 99 10.40 6.56 10.25
C ALA A 99 9.73 6.79 11.62
N LYS A 100 8.43 6.98 11.60
CA LYS A 100 7.60 7.14 12.81
C LYS A 100 7.64 5.92 13.72
N HIS A 101 7.54 4.72 13.14
CA HIS A 101 7.53 3.47 13.87
C HIS A 101 8.79 2.64 13.63
N GLY A 102 9.10 1.77 14.61
CA GLY A 102 10.15 0.77 14.48
C GLY A 102 9.86 -0.25 13.40
N TYR A 103 10.89 -1.00 13.01
CA TYR A 103 10.84 -1.93 11.88
C TYR A 103 9.73 -3.00 12.00
N ILE A 104 9.53 -3.53 13.21
CA ILE A 104 8.50 -4.56 13.48
C ILE A 104 7.10 -3.97 13.35
N ASP A 105 6.88 -2.80 13.92
CA ASP A 105 5.57 -2.13 13.87
C ASP A 105 5.19 -1.80 12.43
N ARG A 106 6.12 -1.29 11.63
CA ARG A 106 5.92 -1.07 10.18
C ARG A 106 5.59 -2.36 9.43
N THR A 107 6.23 -3.48 9.83
CA THR A 107 5.93 -4.78 9.20
C THR A 107 4.54 -5.28 9.58
N LEU A 108 4.12 -5.12 10.83
CA LEU A 108 2.78 -5.47 11.29
C LEU A 108 1.72 -4.59 10.62
N GLU A 109 1.98 -3.30 10.53
CA GLU A 109 1.11 -2.34 9.84
C GLU A 109 0.96 -2.70 8.36
N PHE A 110 2.08 -2.90 7.65
CA PHE A 110 2.08 -3.31 6.25
C PHE A 110 1.36 -4.63 6.02
N ALA A 111 1.64 -5.66 6.83
CA ALA A 111 1.00 -6.97 6.70
C ALA A 111 -0.51 -6.88 6.90
N THR A 112 -0.95 -6.15 7.92
CA THR A 112 -2.38 -5.93 8.20
C THR A 112 -3.06 -5.16 7.08
N ALA A 113 -2.43 -4.08 6.59
CA ALA A 113 -2.92 -3.30 5.46
C ALA A 113 -3.05 -4.15 4.19
N TYR A 114 -2.06 -5.00 3.92
CA TYR A 114 -2.06 -5.86 2.72
C TYR A 114 -3.13 -6.96 2.79
N ILE A 115 -3.37 -7.53 3.96
CA ILE A 115 -4.46 -8.49 4.19
C ILE A 115 -5.81 -7.80 3.99
N ALA A 116 -6.00 -6.62 4.57
CA ALA A 116 -7.23 -5.83 4.39
C ALA A 116 -7.46 -5.48 2.92
N LEU A 117 -6.41 -5.01 2.21
CA LEU A 117 -6.46 -4.73 0.78
C LEU A 117 -6.92 -5.95 -0.01
N GLY A 118 -6.27 -7.09 0.21
CA GLY A 118 -6.59 -8.34 -0.47
C GLY A 118 -8.04 -8.78 -0.24
N ALA A 119 -8.49 -8.70 1.01
CA ALA A 119 -9.86 -9.04 1.38
C ALA A 119 -10.89 -8.11 0.68
N ILE A 120 -10.69 -6.80 0.77
CA ILE A 120 -11.62 -5.81 0.19
C ILE A 120 -11.64 -5.90 -1.34
N VAL A 121 -10.46 -5.85 -1.99
CA VAL A 121 -10.37 -5.86 -3.46
C VAL A 121 -10.96 -7.13 -4.05
N ASN A 122 -10.61 -8.32 -3.49
CA ASN A 122 -11.13 -9.56 -4.04
C ASN A 122 -12.63 -9.71 -3.79
N SER A 123 -13.13 -9.35 -2.60
CA SER A 123 -14.57 -9.38 -2.32
C SER A 123 -15.37 -8.54 -3.31
N ILE A 124 -14.91 -7.32 -3.60
CA ILE A 124 -15.56 -6.44 -4.58
C ILE A 124 -15.48 -7.05 -5.99
N LYS A 125 -14.30 -7.53 -6.42
CA LYS A 125 -14.12 -8.15 -7.75
C LYS A 125 -15.02 -9.37 -7.97
N TYR A 126 -15.16 -10.22 -6.98
CA TYR A 126 -16.02 -11.40 -7.07
C TYR A 126 -17.52 -11.06 -7.08
N THR A 127 -17.89 -9.94 -6.46
CA THR A 127 -19.29 -9.51 -6.39
C THR A 127 -19.68 -8.71 -7.62
N VAL A 128 -18.89 -7.70 -8.00
CA VAL A 128 -19.23 -6.74 -9.06
C VAL A 128 -19.02 -7.33 -10.45
N ARG A 129 -17.94 -8.08 -10.66
CA ARG A 129 -17.59 -8.76 -11.94
C ARG A 129 -17.61 -7.83 -13.15
N GLU A 130 -17.10 -6.60 -12.97
CA GLU A 130 -17.05 -5.60 -14.04
C GLU A 130 -16.11 -6.06 -15.17
N PRO A 131 -16.54 -6.02 -16.45
CA PRO A 131 -15.67 -6.32 -17.58
C PRO A 131 -14.55 -5.29 -17.71
N ARG A 132 -13.36 -5.75 -18.08
CA ARG A 132 -12.27 -4.84 -18.44
C ARG A 132 -12.53 -4.13 -19.75
N PRO A 133 -11.99 -2.90 -19.95
CA PRO A 133 -12.13 -2.19 -21.21
C PRO A 133 -11.60 -2.97 -22.42
N ASP A 134 -10.56 -3.79 -22.23
CA ASP A 134 -9.96 -4.65 -23.26
C ASP A 134 -10.66 -6.01 -23.45
N GLY A 135 -11.71 -6.29 -22.69
CA GLY A 135 -12.47 -7.54 -22.75
C GLY A 135 -11.73 -8.78 -22.21
N SER A 136 -10.53 -8.61 -21.63
CA SER A 136 -9.67 -9.74 -21.21
C SER A 136 -10.19 -10.53 -20.01
N ALA A 137 -11.02 -9.90 -19.14
CA ALA A 137 -11.54 -10.53 -17.94
C ALA A 137 -12.69 -9.71 -17.33
N ASN A 138 -13.46 -10.34 -16.41
CA ASN A 138 -14.55 -9.70 -15.66
C ASN A 138 -14.13 -9.39 -14.21
N ASN A 139 -13.04 -8.63 -14.05
CA ASN A 139 -12.49 -8.28 -12.73
C ASN A 139 -11.85 -6.87 -12.74
N SER A 140 -12.45 -5.94 -13.50
CA SER A 140 -11.91 -4.60 -13.64
C SER A 140 -12.00 -3.80 -12.34
N PHE A 141 -13.17 -3.77 -11.71
CA PHE A 141 -13.44 -2.93 -10.54
C PHE A 141 -13.17 -3.66 -9.21
N PRO A 142 -12.48 -3.00 -8.23
CA PRO A 142 -11.61 -1.85 -8.41
C PRO A 142 -10.24 -2.24 -8.97
N SER A 143 -9.42 -1.26 -9.37
CA SER A 143 -8.06 -1.50 -9.86
C SER A 143 -7.13 -1.98 -8.75
N GLY A 144 -6.65 -3.23 -8.85
CA GLY A 144 -5.75 -3.82 -7.85
C GLY A 144 -4.35 -3.20 -7.84
N HIS A 145 -3.76 -2.89 -9.00
CA HIS A 145 -2.46 -2.21 -9.10
C HIS A 145 -2.52 -0.83 -8.44
N THR A 146 -3.55 -0.05 -8.77
CA THR A 146 -3.77 1.25 -8.15
C THR A 146 -3.95 1.13 -6.64
N ALA A 147 -4.76 0.18 -6.18
CA ALA A 147 -4.99 -0.02 -4.75
C ALA A 147 -3.69 -0.39 -4.00
N THR A 148 -2.87 -1.27 -4.57
CA THR A 148 -1.57 -1.65 -3.99
C THR A 148 -0.62 -0.45 -3.90
N THR A 149 -0.52 0.35 -4.97
CA THR A 149 0.40 1.50 -5.00
C THR A 149 -0.05 2.60 -4.06
N PHE A 150 -1.37 2.91 -4.02
CA PHE A 150 -1.91 3.93 -3.09
C PHE A 150 -1.83 3.48 -1.62
N MET A 151 -1.97 2.19 -1.34
CA MET A 151 -1.71 1.66 0.00
C MET A 151 -0.25 1.91 0.41
N GLY A 152 0.71 1.58 -0.47
CA GLY A 152 2.12 1.84 -0.21
C GLY A 152 2.44 3.32 -0.05
N ALA A 153 1.85 4.18 -0.88
CA ALA A 153 2.04 5.63 -0.79
C ALA A 153 1.49 6.21 0.53
N GLU A 154 0.34 5.72 1.00
CA GLU A 154 -0.23 6.15 2.27
C GLU A 154 0.59 5.65 3.46
N LEU A 155 1.15 4.43 3.40
CA LEU A 155 2.07 3.93 4.43
C LEU A 155 3.36 4.76 4.47
N VAL A 156 3.93 5.13 3.32
CA VAL A 156 5.08 6.07 3.26
C VAL A 156 4.71 7.41 3.87
N ARG A 157 3.50 7.92 3.62
CA ARG A 157 3.03 9.17 4.22
C ARG A 157 2.87 9.08 5.74
N ILE A 158 2.37 7.97 6.25
CA ILE A 158 2.21 7.72 7.69
C ILE A 158 3.59 7.67 8.36
N GLU A 159 4.54 6.96 7.76
CA GLU A 159 5.84 6.68 8.38
C GLU A 159 6.85 7.81 8.24
N TYR A 160 6.83 8.54 7.12
CA TYR A 160 7.89 9.51 6.79
C TYR A 160 7.37 10.92 6.51
N GLY A 161 6.05 11.14 6.56
CA GLY A 161 5.48 12.44 6.24
C GLY A 161 5.86 13.54 7.25
N GLU A 162 6.20 13.16 8.48
CA GLU A 162 6.70 14.08 9.52
C GLU A 162 8.18 14.42 9.33
N ASP A 163 9.00 13.50 8.80
CA ASP A 163 10.41 13.74 8.46
C ASP A 163 10.53 14.62 7.24
N SER A 164 9.85 14.25 6.15
CA SER A 164 9.78 15.09 4.95
C SER A 164 8.53 14.85 4.12
N PRO A 165 7.76 15.89 3.76
CA PRO A 165 6.59 15.75 2.90
C PRO A 165 6.94 15.29 1.48
N TRP A 166 8.19 15.46 1.03
CA TRP A 166 8.63 15.07 -0.30
C TRP A 166 8.62 13.55 -0.52
N TYR A 167 8.80 12.75 0.53
CA TYR A 167 8.64 11.29 0.45
C TYR A 167 7.20 10.92 0.08
N SER A 168 6.23 11.57 0.71
CA SER A 168 4.81 11.40 0.39
C SER A 168 4.51 11.83 -1.05
N VAL A 169 5.02 12.99 -1.47
CA VAL A 169 4.84 13.51 -2.84
C VAL A 169 5.37 12.52 -3.87
N GLY A 170 6.59 11.99 -3.66
CA GLY A 170 7.18 10.99 -4.55
C GLY A 170 6.36 9.69 -4.63
N ALA A 171 5.94 9.17 -3.48
CA ALA A 171 5.16 7.94 -3.40
C ALA A 171 3.77 8.08 -4.06
N TYR A 172 3.08 9.19 -3.82
CA TYR A 172 1.79 9.46 -4.47
C TYR A 172 1.92 9.75 -5.96
N THR A 173 3.01 10.39 -6.39
CA THR A 173 3.29 10.56 -7.83
C THR A 173 3.44 9.21 -8.52
N ALA A 174 4.16 8.26 -7.93
CA ALA A 174 4.25 6.90 -8.44
C ALA A 174 2.86 6.23 -8.49
N ALA A 175 2.04 6.40 -7.46
CA ALA A 175 0.70 5.82 -7.38
C ALA A 175 -0.24 6.37 -8.47
N ILE A 176 -0.23 7.68 -8.69
CA ILE A 176 -1.00 8.34 -9.74
C ILE A 176 -0.53 7.87 -11.12
N THR A 177 0.78 7.77 -11.32
CA THR A 177 1.37 7.29 -12.58
C THR A 177 0.93 5.86 -12.89
N VAL A 178 0.96 4.96 -11.90
CA VAL A 178 0.45 3.58 -12.08
C VAL A 178 -1.02 3.62 -12.46
N GLY A 179 -1.86 4.38 -11.74
CA GLY A 179 -3.27 4.52 -12.08
C GLY A 179 -3.49 5.00 -13.53
N ALA A 180 -2.80 6.05 -13.95
CA ALA A 180 -2.88 6.58 -15.31
C ALA A 180 -2.45 5.55 -16.36
N LEU A 181 -1.36 4.81 -16.11
CA LEU A 181 -0.89 3.75 -17.01
C LEU A 181 -1.88 2.59 -17.12
N ARG A 182 -2.62 2.25 -16.06
CA ARG A 182 -3.68 1.22 -16.13
C ARG A 182 -4.80 1.62 -17.08
N VAL A 183 -5.18 2.90 -17.08
CA VAL A 183 -6.18 3.44 -18.03
C VAL A 183 -5.58 3.50 -19.44
N TYR A 184 -4.37 4.05 -19.58
CA TYR A 184 -3.65 4.12 -20.85
C TYR A 184 -3.51 2.75 -21.50
N ASN A 185 -3.15 1.72 -20.73
CA ASN A 185 -2.99 0.34 -21.21
C ASN A 185 -4.32 -0.39 -21.48
N ASN A 186 -5.47 0.29 -21.35
CA ASN A 186 -6.82 -0.29 -21.55
C ASN A 186 -7.13 -1.45 -20.58
N ARG A 187 -6.50 -1.47 -19.38
CA ARG A 187 -6.66 -2.54 -18.39
C ARG A 187 -7.79 -2.26 -17.40
N HIS A 188 -8.06 -0.98 -17.13
CA HIS A 188 -9.04 -0.52 -16.17
C HIS A 188 -9.75 0.73 -16.68
N TRP A 189 -11.00 0.91 -16.28
CA TRP A 189 -11.71 2.15 -16.47
C TRP A 189 -11.12 3.23 -15.57
N PHE A 190 -11.20 4.51 -15.98
CA PHE A 190 -10.67 5.59 -15.14
C PHE A 190 -11.36 5.65 -13.75
N THR A 191 -12.63 5.24 -13.67
CA THR A 191 -13.40 5.16 -12.41
C THR A 191 -12.90 4.05 -11.49
N ASP A 192 -12.35 2.95 -12.03
CA ASP A 192 -11.74 1.88 -11.24
C ASP A 192 -10.49 2.35 -10.49
N ILE A 193 -9.82 3.39 -11.03
CA ILE A 193 -8.64 4.00 -10.43
C ILE A 193 -9.03 4.75 -9.16
N PHE A 194 -10.10 5.55 -9.20
CA PHE A 194 -10.59 6.25 -8.01
C PHE A 194 -10.98 5.29 -6.90
N ALA A 195 -11.77 4.26 -7.23
CA ALA A 195 -12.12 3.23 -6.25
C ALA A 195 -10.88 2.49 -5.71
N GLY A 196 -9.94 2.14 -6.60
CA GLY A 196 -8.68 1.51 -6.22
C GLY A 196 -7.86 2.38 -5.27
N ALA A 197 -7.70 3.66 -5.58
CA ALA A 197 -6.99 4.62 -4.73
C ALA A 197 -7.64 4.72 -3.34
N GLY A 198 -8.97 4.85 -3.28
CA GLY A 198 -9.69 4.91 -2.01
C GLY A 198 -9.55 3.64 -1.19
N VAL A 199 -9.67 2.45 -1.81
CA VAL A 199 -9.46 1.17 -1.12
C VAL A 199 -8.03 1.03 -0.63
N GLY A 200 -7.03 1.46 -1.42
CA GLY A 200 -5.63 1.43 -1.03
C GLY A 200 -5.35 2.27 0.21
N ILE A 201 -5.76 3.54 0.20
CA ILE A 201 -5.60 4.46 1.33
C ILE A 201 -6.33 3.92 2.57
N LEU A 202 -7.56 3.45 2.42
CA LEU A 202 -8.34 2.89 3.53
C LEU A 202 -7.64 1.67 4.15
N SER A 203 -7.08 0.80 3.31
CA SER A 203 -6.35 -0.39 3.79
C SER A 203 -5.10 -0.03 4.58
N ALA A 204 -4.34 0.98 4.15
CA ALA A 204 -3.20 1.50 4.91
C ALA A 204 -3.65 2.05 6.27
N ARG A 205 -4.76 2.81 6.30
CA ARG A 205 -5.34 3.32 7.55
C ARG A 205 -5.79 2.21 8.48
N ILE A 206 -6.39 1.15 7.94
CA ILE A 206 -6.75 -0.04 8.74
C ILE A 206 -5.50 -0.65 9.35
N GLY A 207 -4.41 -0.80 8.59
CA GLY A 207 -3.12 -1.27 9.12
C GLY A 207 -2.64 -0.44 10.30
N TYR A 208 -2.64 0.88 10.13
CA TYR A 208 -2.25 1.84 11.15
C TYR A 208 -3.12 1.77 12.41
N TRP A 209 -4.45 1.77 12.27
CA TRP A 209 -5.36 1.70 13.43
C TRP A 209 -5.30 0.36 14.16
N MET A 210 -5.03 -0.72 13.43
CA MET A 210 -4.92 -2.06 14.01
C MET A 210 -3.58 -2.34 14.68
N LEU A 211 -2.58 -1.49 14.48
CA LEU A 211 -1.22 -1.71 15.01
C LEU A 211 -1.18 -1.99 16.52
N PRO A 212 -1.90 -1.26 17.41
CA PRO A 212 -1.90 -1.58 18.84
C PRO A 212 -2.42 -2.99 19.15
N TYR A 213 -3.38 -3.46 18.36
CA TYR A 213 -4.00 -4.78 18.54
C TYR A 213 -3.10 -5.90 18.00
N THR A 214 -2.53 -5.72 16.82
CA THR A 214 -1.61 -6.69 16.22
C THR A 214 -0.33 -6.83 17.01
N ARG A 215 0.17 -5.74 17.60
CA ARG A 215 1.30 -5.75 18.52
C ARG A 215 1.01 -6.56 19.78
N ARG A 216 -0.14 -6.34 20.42
CA ARG A 216 -0.58 -7.13 21.58
C ARG A 216 -0.76 -8.61 21.25
N LEU A 217 -1.32 -8.91 20.08
CA LEU A 217 -1.50 -10.29 19.62
C LEU A 217 -0.15 -10.96 19.39
N MET A 218 0.80 -10.28 18.75
CA MET A 218 2.15 -10.80 18.53
C MET A 218 2.86 -11.08 19.84
N HIS A 219 2.81 -10.16 20.81
CA HIS A 219 3.36 -10.36 22.15
C HIS A 219 2.75 -11.59 22.84
N LYS A 220 1.43 -11.77 22.73
CA LYS A 220 0.72 -12.92 23.34
C LYS A 220 1.11 -14.26 22.69
N ILE A 221 1.40 -14.29 21.39
CA ILE A 221 1.77 -15.51 20.66
C ILE A 221 3.23 -15.88 20.89
N THR A 222 4.14 -14.90 20.90
CA THR A 222 5.57 -15.15 21.03
C THR A 222 6.03 -15.34 22.46
N GLY A 223 5.23 -14.91 23.46
CA GLY A 223 5.53 -15.04 24.87
C GLY A 223 6.76 -14.28 25.36
N CYS A 224 7.47 -13.64 24.45
CA CYS A 224 8.70 -12.90 24.70
C CYS A 224 8.78 -11.69 23.77
N ASP A 225 9.26 -10.57 24.27
CA ASP A 225 9.83 -9.50 23.44
C ASP A 225 11.24 -9.92 22.96
N ALA A 226 11.33 -11.09 22.31
CA ALA A 226 12.59 -11.59 21.77
C ALA A 226 12.69 -11.21 20.29
N PHE A 227 13.62 -10.32 19.96
CA PHE A 227 13.84 -9.90 18.59
C PHE A 227 15.31 -10.03 18.24
N ILE A 228 15.57 -10.73 17.13
CA ILE A 228 16.88 -10.73 16.49
C ILE A 228 16.85 -9.59 15.47
N TYR A 229 17.73 -8.62 15.63
CA TYR A 229 17.88 -7.52 14.69
C TYR A 229 19.34 -7.40 14.26
N PRO A 230 19.58 -7.25 12.96
CA PRO A 230 20.89 -6.85 12.50
C PRO A 230 21.11 -5.37 12.84
N SER A 231 22.27 -5.05 13.36
CA SER A 231 22.71 -3.66 13.56
C SER A 231 23.99 -3.41 12.77
N MET A 232 24.14 -2.20 12.31
CA MET A 232 25.33 -1.76 11.58
C MET A 232 25.84 -0.48 12.24
N ASP A 233 27.08 -0.52 12.72
CA ASP A 233 27.73 0.64 13.31
C ASP A 233 29.07 0.92 12.60
N SER A 234 29.80 1.92 13.08
CA SER A 234 31.11 2.29 12.52
C SER A 234 32.19 1.20 12.62
N GLN A 235 31.91 0.12 13.34
CA GLN A 235 32.82 -1.04 13.52
C GLN A 235 32.41 -2.24 12.69
N GLY A 236 31.21 -2.26 12.08
CA GLY A 236 30.76 -3.32 11.21
C GLY A 236 29.32 -3.76 11.44
N ALA A 237 28.94 -4.85 10.76
CA ALA A 237 27.60 -5.45 10.89
C ALA A 237 27.58 -6.42 12.08
N SER A 238 26.57 -6.30 12.92
CA SER A 238 26.34 -7.19 14.08
C SER A 238 24.88 -7.68 14.11
N LEU A 239 24.66 -8.81 14.78
CA LEU A 239 23.33 -9.33 15.09
C LEU A 239 23.04 -9.05 16.57
N GLY A 240 22.08 -8.19 16.83
CA GLY A 240 21.58 -7.94 18.18
C GLY A 240 20.43 -8.89 18.51
N LEU A 241 20.41 -9.41 19.74
CA LEU A 241 19.29 -10.14 20.32
C LEU A 241 18.76 -9.35 21.51
N SER A 242 17.52 -8.89 21.42
CA SER A 242 16.82 -8.28 22.55
C SER A 242 15.85 -9.30 23.15
N LEU A 243 16.01 -9.59 24.42
CA LEU A 243 15.13 -10.45 25.21
C LEU A 243 14.55 -9.61 26.34
N ARG A 244 13.24 -9.51 26.44
CA ARG A 244 12.54 -8.90 27.58
C ARG A 244 11.69 -9.98 28.23
N PHE A 245 11.96 -10.24 29.50
CA PHE A 245 11.22 -11.19 30.33
C PHE A 245 10.17 -10.46 31.14
#